data_050122862c9f7799e170dc9a82c08039
#
_entry.id   050122862c9f7799e170dc9a82c08039
#
_cell.length_a   1.000
_cell.length_b   1.000
_cell.length_c   1.000
_cell.angle_alpha   90.00
_cell.angle_beta   90.00
_cell.angle_gamma   90.00
#
_symmetry.space_group_name_H-M   'P 1'
#
loop_
_entity.id
_entity.type
_entity.pdbx_description
1 polymer ?
#
loop_
_entity_poly.entity_id
_entity_poly.type
_entity_poly.pdbx_seq_one_letter_code
_entity_poly.pdbx_strand_id
1 'polypeptide(L)'
;MSGKYLIFGATGSIGSNLAKLMASKNQNVHLIGRDENGLNALSSELGCKYSVVDVLDEQSIKNLKNEFEGQEIAGIAYCVGSIDLKPVRAVKKDDFMKCFDLNFFPIVETIKNFQDNLKKNKGSIVMFSTVAVQRGFTNHSIIASVKGAIEGLTVSLAAEFAPNIRVNCIAPSLTKSKIADPILKNKLIAEGV
;
A
#
# COMPACT_ATOMS: atom_id res chain seq x y z
N MET A 1 6.29 -13.44 17.77
CA MET A 1 6.81 -12.09 17.46
C MET A 1 5.84 -11.10 18.10
N SER A 2 6.33 -10.21 18.94
CA SER A 2 5.48 -9.30 19.75
C SER A 2 5.12 -7.99 19.05
N GLY A 3 5.68 -7.69 17.88
CA GLY A 3 5.48 -6.42 17.18
C GLY A 3 4.14 -6.29 16.47
N LYS A 4 3.74 -5.05 16.17
CA LYS A 4 2.51 -4.74 15.45
C LYS A 4 2.71 -4.81 13.93
N TYR A 5 1.65 -5.15 13.22
CA TYR A 5 1.57 -5.04 11.77
C TYR A 5 0.70 -3.84 11.38
N LEU A 6 1.29 -2.88 10.68
CA LEU A 6 0.60 -1.69 10.20
C LEU A 6 0.05 -1.93 8.79
N ILE A 7 -1.25 -1.78 8.60
CA ILE A 7 -1.90 -1.96 7.30
C ILE A 7 -2.42 -0.60 6.82
N PHE A 8 -1.67 0.02 5.91
CA PHE A 8 -2.09 1.26 5.24
C PHE A 8 -3.10 0.94 4.13
N GLY A 9 -4.17 1.73 4.03
CA GLY A 9 -5.28 1.45 3.14
C GLY A 9 -6.16 0.28 3.60
N ALA A 10 -6.31 0.14 4.92
CA ALA A 10 -6.99 -1.00 5.56
C ALA A 10 -8.47 -1.14 5.18
N THR A 11 -9.16 -0.08 4.74
CA THR A 11 -10.56 -0.12 4.28
C THR A 11 -10.70 -0.51 2.80
N GLY A 12 -9.58 -0.59 2.07
CA GLY A 12 -9.54 -1.06 0.68
C GLY A 12 -9.69 -2.59 0.58
N SER A 13 -9.99 -3.10 -0.63
CA SER A 13 -10.23 -4.54 -0.83
C SER A 13 -9.05 -5.42 -0.40
N ILE A 14 -7.82 -5.06 -0.75
CA ILE A 14 -6.62 -5.82 -0.35
C ILE A 14 -6.37 -5.66 1.15
N GLY A 15 -6.36 -4.42 1.64
CA GLY A 15 -6.05 -4.12 3.04
C GLY A 15 -7.01 -4.77 4.03
N SER A 16 -8.33 -4.71 3.74
CA SER A 16 -9.33 -5.30 4.63
C SER A 16 -9.27 -6.83 4.69
N ASN A 17 -9.07 -7.49 3.54
CA ASN A 17 -8.90 -8.94 3.51
C ASN A 17 -7.58 -9.38 4.19
N LEU A 18 -6.49 -8.62 4.01
CA LEU A 18 -5.25 -8.86 4.71
C LEU A 18 -5.43 -8.72 6.23
N ALA A 19 -6.09 -7.64 6.68
CA ALA A 19 -6.38 -7.41 8.10
C ALA A 19 -7.17 -8.57 8.72
N LYS A 20 -8.24 -9.03 8.05
CA LYS A 20 -9.05 -10.18 8.46
C LYS A 20 -8.21 -11.45 8.56
N LEU A 21 -7.42 -11.75 7.53
CA LEU A 21 -6.56 -12.92 7.51
C LEU A 21 -5.51 -12.89 8.63
N MET A 22 -4.89 -11.74 8.89
CA MET A 22 -3.89 -11.60 9.93
C MET A 22 -4.51 -11.69 11.32
N ALA A 23 -5.67 -11.05 11.55
CA ALA A 23 -6.40 -11.16 12.80
C ALA A 23 -6.83 -12.59 13.10
N SER A 24 -7.31 -13.35 12.10
CA SER A 24 -7.66 -14.77 12.26
C SER A 24 -6.47 -15.66 12.64
N LYS A 25 -5.23 -15.20 12.39
CA LYS A 25 -3.98 -15.83 12.81
C LYS A 25 -3.43 -15.24 14.11
N ASN A 26 -4.24 -14.53 14.88
CA ASN A 26 -3.86 -13.87 16.13
C ASN A 26 -2.66 -12.90 15.99
N GLN A 27 -2.49 -12.28 14.81
CA GLN A 27 -1.47 -11.25 14.65
C GLN A 27 -1.98 -9.92 15.20
N ASN A 28 -1.08 -9.15 15.80
CA ASN A 28 -1.39 -7.82 16.34
C ASN A 28 -1.44 -6.79 15.19
N VAL A 29 -2.64 -6.53 14.68
CA VAL A 29 -2.89 -5.64 13.54
C VAL A 29 -3.27 -4.24 14.00
N HIS A 30 -2.80 -3.22 13.29
CA HIS A 30 -3.24 -1.85 13.43
C HIS A 30 -3.68 -1.32 12.06
N LEU A 31 -4.92 -0.82 11.98
CA LEU A 31 -5.53 -0.38 10.72
C LEU A 31 -5.23 1.09 10.48
N ILE A 32 -4.86 1.45 9.26
CA ILE A 32 -4.53 2.82 8.89
C ILE A 32 -5.24 3.18 7.58
N GLY A 33 -5.89 4.33 7.55
CA GLY A 33 -6.59 4.84 6.37
C GLY A 33 -7.28 6.15 6.64
N ARG A 34 -7.94 6.72 5.63
CA ARG A 34 -8.64 8.01 5.73
C ARG A 34 -10.15 7.92 5.99
N ASP A 35 -10.74 6.76 5.75
CA ASP A 35 -12.18 6.50 5.96
C ASP A 35 -12.41 6.03 7.40
N GLU A 36 -12.70 6.97 8.29
CA GLU A 36 -12.89 6.72 9.71
C GLU A 36 -14.04 5.74 9.97
N ASN A 37 -15.16 5.88 9.26
CA ASN A 37 -16.32 4.99 9.44
C ASN A 37 -15.97 3.55 9.06
N GLY A 38 -15.28 3.35 7.93
CA GLY A 38 -14.81 2.05 7.49
C GLY A 38 -13.78 1.45 8.44
N LEU A 39 -12.86 2.27 8.97
CA LEU A 39 -11.87 1.85 9.97
C LEU A 39 -12.53 1.42 11.27
N ASN A 40 -13.49 2.20 11.78
CA ASN A 40 -14.22 1.89 13.01
C ASN A 40 -15.00 0.58 12.89
N ALA A 41 -15.70 0.39 11.78
CA ALA A 41 -16.44 -0.85 11.53
C ALA A 41 -15.50 -2.08 11.49
N LEU A 42 -14.39 -1.98 10.74
CA LEU A 42 -13.42 -3.08 10.64
C LEU A 42 -12.67 -3.33 11.96
N SER A 43 -12.33 -2.26 12.68
CA SER A 43 -11.71 -2.32 14.00
C SER A 43 -12.60 -3.05 15.01
N SER A 44 -13.90 -2.74 15.02
CA SER A 44 -14.88 -3.41 15.88
C SER A 44 -15.05 -4.89 15.53
N GLU A 45 -15.07 -5.23 14.22
CA GLU A 45 -15.13 -6.61 13.74
C GLU A 45 -13.91 -7.44 14.18
N LEU A 46 -12.71 -6.84 14.13
CA LEU A 46 -11.44 -7.54 14.34
C LEU A 46 -10.90 -7.42 15.77
N GLY A 47 -11.48 -6.56 16.60
CA GLY A 47 -10.97 -6.29 17.96
C GLY A 47 -9.59 -5.64 17.95
N CYS A 48 -9.25 -4.83 16.94
CA CYS A 48 -7.94 -4.21 16.79
C CYS A 48 -8.04 -2.68 16.79
N LYS A 49 -6.91 -1.98 16.94
CA LYS A 49 -6.86 -0.51 16.92
C LYS A 49 -6.74 0.04 15.51
N TYR A 50 -7.11 1.30 15.34
CA TYR A 50 -6.91 2.04 14.09
C TYR A 50 -6.43 3.48 14.33
N SER A 51 -5.86 4.08 13.29
CA SER A 51 -5.53 5.50 13.21
C SER A 51 -6.05 6.08 11.89
N VAL A 52 -6.67 7.25 11.96
CA VAL A 52 -7.14 7.99 10.77
C VAL A 52 -5.97 8.80 10.22
N VAL A 53 -5.55 8.48 8.99
CA VAL A 53 -4.39 9.08 8.33
C VAL A 53 -4.71 9.34 6.87
N ASP A 54 -4.53 10.58 6.43
CA ASP A 54 -4.41 10.88 5.02
C ASP A 54 -2.93 10.81 4.62
N VAL A 55 -2.59 9.87 3.77
CA VAL A 55 -1.21 9.67 3.32
C VAL A 55 -0.68 10.80 2.43
N LEU A 56 -1.57 11.66 1.91
CA LEU A 56 -1.19 12.86 1.16
C LEU A 56 -0.76 14.02 2.07
N ASP A 57 -1.01 13.91 3.37
CA ASP A 57 -0.55 14.84 4.38
C ASP A 57 0.65 14.25 5.14
N GLU A 58 1.85 14.78 4.84
CA GLU A 58 3.09 14.36 5.51
C GLU A 58 3.03 14.52 7.02
N GLN A 59 2.32 15.55 7.52
CA GLN A 59 2.18 15.78 8.96
C GLN A 59 1.34 14.68 9.61
N SER A 60 0.34 14.18 8.89
CA SER A 60 -0.48 13.05 9.34
C SER A 60 0.36 11.77 9.52
N ILE A 61 1.31 11.50 8.61
CA ILE A 61 2.26 10.38 8.75
C ILE A 61 3.22 10.58 9.93
N LYS A 62 3.73 11.80 10.14
CA LYS A 62 4.58 12.14 11.28
C LYS A 62 3.84 12.00 12.61
N ASN A 63 2.59 12.44 12.67
CA ASN A 63 1.76 12.28 13.86
C ASN A 63 1.51 10.80 14.16
N LEU A 64 1.21 9.99 13.13
CA LEU A 64 1.10 8.53 13.28
C LEU A 64 2.39 7.93 13.86
N LYS A 65 3.56 8.37 13.39
CA LYS A 65 4.85 7.90 13.93
C LYS A 65 4.97 8.12 15.43
N ASN A 66 4.48 9.24 15.97
CA ASN A 66 4.52 9.55 17.40
C ASN A 66 3.67 8.57 18.22
N GLU A 67 2.54 8.08 17.67
CA GLU A 67 1.73 7.03 18.33
C GLU A 67 2.51 5.72 18.54
N PHE A 68 3.53 5.48 17.72
CA PHE A 68 4.36 4.27 17.76
C PHE A 68 5.78 4.52 18.29
N GLU A 69 6.02 5.65 18.96
CA GLU A 69 7.33 5.93 19.53
C GLU A 69 7.74 4.81 20.50
N GLY A 70 8.96 4.33 20.36
CA GLY A 70 9.49 3.23 21.18
C GLY A 70 8.92 1.84 20.89
N GLN A 71 7.84 1.71 20.13
CA GLN A 71 7.19 0.42 19.84
C GLN A 71 7.91 -0.35 18.72
N GLU A 72 7.85 -1.68 18.81
CA GLU A 72 8.32 -2.59 17.77
C GLU A 72 7.25 -2.79 16.69
N ILE A 73 7.64 -2.67 15.42
CA ILE A 73 6.77 -2.96 14.29
C ILE A 73 7.29 -4.21 13.59
N ALA A 74 6.44 -5.24 13.52
CA ALA A 74 6.74 -6.51 12.86
C ALA A 74 6.63 -6.40 11.33
N GLY A 75 5.78 -5.50 10.84
CA GLY A 75 5.67 -5.29 9.40
C GLY A 75 4.76 -4.14 9.00
N ILE A 76 4.95 -3.69 7.77
CA ILE A 76 4.10 -2.70 7.09
C ILE A 76 3.60 -3.30 5.80
N ALA A 77 2.28 -3.31 5.60
CA ALA A 77 1.64 -3.56 4.31
C ALA A 77 1.08 -2.26 3.78
N TYR A 78 1.63 -1.76 2.67
CA TYR A 78 1.18 -0.52 2.06
C TYR A 78 0.20 -0.81 0.93
N CYS A 79 -1.10 -0.84 1.25
CA CYS A 79 -2.20 -1.19 0.34
C CYS A 79 -2.93 0.03 -0.26
N VAL A 80 -2.40 1.25 -0.03
CA VAL A 80 -2.95 2.46 -0.66
C VAL A 80 -2.56 2.52 -2.12
N GLY A 81 -3.49 2.94 -2.97
CA GLY A 81 -3.21 3.17 -4.38
C GLY A 81 -4.45 3.51 -5.18
N SER A 82 -4.22 3.86 -6.43
CA SER A 82 -5.26 4.13 -7.43
C SER A 82 -4.93 3.41 -8.73
N ILE A 83 -5.89 3.37 -9.64
CA ILE A 83 -5.70 2.99 -11.04
C ILE A 83 -6.14 4.18 -11.89
N ASP A 84 -5.22 4.75 -12.66
CA ASP A 84 -5.49 5.83 -13.61
C ASP A 84 -5.13 5.35 -15.02
N LEU A 85 -6.16 5.15 -15.84
CA LEU A 85 -6.05 4.62 -17.21
C LEU A 85 -6.38 5.69 -18.24
N LYS A 86 -5.41 6.00 -19.08
CA LYS A 86 -5.54 7.06 -20.06
C LYS A 86 -4.73 6.76 -21.33
N PRO A 87 -5.29 6.97 -22.56
CA PRO A 87 -4.49 6.88 -23.77
C PRO A 87 -3.33 7.87 -23.72
N VAL A 88 -2.14 7.47 -24.15
CA VAL A 88 -0.92 8.29 -24.04
C VAL A 88 -1.08 9.68 -24.68
N ARG A 89 -1.85 9.79 -25.77
CA ARG A 89 -2.15 11.07 -26.44
C ARG A 89 -2.92 12.08 -25.59
N ALA A 90 -3.60 11.60 -24.54
CA ALA A 90 -4.39 12.44 -23.63
C ALA A 90 -3.71 12.63 -22.25
N VAL A 91 -2.53 12.03 -22.06
CA VAL A 91 -1.78 12.11 -20.80
C VAL A 91 -1.09 13.47 -20.68
N LYS A 92 -1.18 14.05 -19.50
CA LYS A 92 -0.48 15.29 -19.12
C LYS A 92 0.54 14.99 -18.02
N LYS A 93 1.52 15.89 -17.86
CA LYS A 93 2.50 15.82 -16.76
C LYS A 93 1.81 15.69 -15.40
N ASP A 94 0.76 16.47 -15.18
CA ASP A 94 0.01 16.49 -13.92
C ASP A 94 -0.66 15.14 -13.59
N ASP A 95 -1.04 14.35 -14.61
CA ASP A 95 -1.59 13.02 -14.38
C ASP A 95 -0.53 12.10 -13.76
N PHE A 96 0.72 12.17 -14.25
CA PHE A 96 1.84 11.45 -13.63
C PHE A 96 2.11 11.93 -12.22
N MET A 97 2.18 13.26 -12.02
CA MET A 97 2.46 13.82 -10.69
C MET A 97 1.44 13.37 -9.67
N LYS A 98 0.14 13.49 -9.96
CA LYS A 98 -0.94 13.01 -9.07
C LYS A 98 -0.84 11.52 -8.78
N CYS A 99 -0.46 10.72 -9.75
CA CYS A 99 -0.29 9.28 -9.57
C CYS A 99 0.92 8.97 -8.67
N PHE A 100 2.03 9.68 -8.83
CA PHE A 100 3.20 9.59 -7.95
C PHE A 100 2.88 10.06 -6.53
N ASP A 101 2.18 11.19 -6.40
CA ASP A 101 1.80 11.77 -5.10
C ASP A 101 1.00 10.79 -4.24
N LEU A 102 0.11 10.00 -4.84
CA LEU A 102 -0.68 9.03 -4.07
C LEU A 102 0.01 7.67 -3.94
N ASN A 103 0.63 7.16 -5.02
CA ASN A 103 1.08 5.77 -5.07
C ASN A 103 2.54 5.57 -4.67
N PHE A 104 3.38 6.61 -4.69
CA PHE A 104 4.83 6.47 -4.52
C PHE A 104 5.41 7.27 -3.34
N PHE A 105 5.27 8.60 -3.35
CA PHE A 105 5.90 9.44 -2.33
C PHE A 105 5.47 9.11 -0.90
N PRO A 106 4.19 8.83 -0.60
CA PRO A 106 3.78 8.47 0.74
C PRO A 106 4.36 7.13 1.23
N ILE A 107 4.70 6.22 0.30
CA ILE A 107 5.44 4.98 0.66
C ILE A 107 6.81 5.35 1.21
N VAL A 108 7.54 6.20 0.49
CA VAL A 108 8.88 6.64 0.89
C VAL A 108 8.83 7.33 2.24
N GLU A 109 7.88 8.26 2.43
CA GLU A 109 7.72 8.98 3.70
C GLU A 109 7.34 8.03 4.86
N THR A 110 6.46 7.06 4.61
CA THR A 110 6.12 6.04 5.60
C THR A 110 7.36 5.22 6.01
N ILE A 111 8.12 4.72 5.05
CA ILE A 111 9.30 3.90 5.32
C ILE A 111 10.35 4.69 6.09
N LYS A 112 10.62 5.93 5.68
CA LYS A 112 11.54 6.84 6.34
C LYS A 112 11.17 7.08 7.81
N ASN A 113 9.90 7.24 8.12
CA ASN A 113 9.44 7.47 9.49
C ASN A 113 9.46 6.19 10.35
N PHE A 114 9.27 5.00 9.78
CA PHE A 114 9.10 3.76 10.54
C PHE A 114 10.29 2.80 10.48
N GLN A 115 11.36 3.10 9.74
CA GLN A 115 12.50 2.19 9.57
C GLN A 115 13.11 1.74 10.90
N ASP A 116 13.24 2.62 11.89
CA ASP A 116 13.84 2.28 13.19
C ASP A 116 12.97 1.35 14.01
N ASN A 117 11.63 1.50 13.94
CA ASN A 117 10.69 0.58 14.57
C ASN A 117 10.74 -0.81 13.93
N LEU A 118 10.90 -0.88 12.60
CA LEU A 118 11.05 -2.12 11.86
C LEU A 118 12.38 -2.82 12.16
N LYS A 119 13.49 -2.07 12.23
CA LYS A 119 14.83 -2.63 12.54
C LYS A 119 14.84 -3.34 13.89
N LYS A 120 14.19 -2.79 14.91
CA LYS A 120 14.11 -3.38 16.26
C LYS A 120 13.55 -4.79 16.26
N ASN A 121 12.64 -5.11 15.33
CA ASN A 121 11.95 -6.41 15.26
C ASN A 121 12.31 -7.24 14.03
N LYS A 122 13.37 -6.88 13.30
CA LYS A 122 13.70 -7.51 11.99
C LYS A 122 12.47 -7.59 11.08
N GLY A 123 11.74 -6.50 10.99
CA GLY A 123 10.43 -6.42 10.38
C GLY A 123 10.43 -6.62 8.87
N SER A 124 9.26 -6.49 8.27
CA SER A 124 9.09 -6.62 6.82
C SER A 124 8.20 -5.52 6.25
N ILE A 125 8.47 -5.16 5.00
CA ILE A 125 7.67 -4.21 4.22
C ILE A 125 7.12 -4.95 3.01
N VAL A 126 5.83 -4.77 2.73
CA VAL A 126 5.18 -5.26 1.51
C VAL A 126 4.49 -4.09 0.81
N MET A 127 4.86 -3.91 -0.44
CA MET A 127 4.28 -2.91 -1.35
C MET A 127 3.55 -3.59 -2.50
N PHE A 128 2.75 -2.84 -3.27
CA PHE A 128 1.99 -3.39 -4.38
C PHE A 128 2.33 -2.67 -5.69
N SER A 129 2.82 -3.45 -6.66
CA SER A 129 2.98 -3.11 -8.07
C SER A 129 1.78 -3.61 -8.89
N THR A 130 2.00 -3.95 -10.12
CA THR A 130 1.05 -4.56 -11.06
C THR A 130 1.79 -5.35 -12.15
N VAL A 131 1.20 -6.42 -12.63
CA VAL A 131 1.74 -7.16 -13.79
C VAL A 131 1.85 -6.28 -15.06
N ALA A 132 1.14 -5.15 -15.10
CA ALA A 132 1.23 -4.18 -16.19
C ALA A 132 2.62 -3.57 -16.37
N VAL A 133 3.48 -3.61 -15.36
CA VAL A 133 4.88 -3.16 -15.46
C VAL A 133 5.66 -4.04 -16.41
N GLN A 134 5.50 -5.36 -16.32
CA GLN A 134 6.27 -6.32 -17.11
C GLN A 134 5.61 -6.68 -18.44
N ARG A 135 4.28 -6.78 -18.47
CA ARG A 135 3.55 -7.20 -19.66
C ARG A 135 3.11 -6.05 -20.55
N GLY A 136 2.89 -4.88 -19.97
CA GLY A 136 2.29 -3.75 -20.67
C GLY A 136 0.81 -3.99 -21.00
N PHE A 137 -0.04 -2.98 -20.75
CA PHE A 137 -1.43 -2.99 -21.15
C PHE A 137 -1.80 -1.63 -21.77
N THR A 138 -2.80 -1.64 -22.64
CA THR A 138 -3.31 -0.41 -23.26
C THR A 138 -3.77 0.57 -22.16
N ASN A 139 -3.44 1.84 -22.34
CA ASN A 139 -3.79 2.95 -21.43
C ASN A 139 -3.14 2.91 -20.02
N HIS A 140 -2.18 2.03 -19.77
CA HIS A 140 -1.54 1.87 -18.47
C HIS A 140 -0.25 2.68 -18.30
N SER A 141 0.10 3.57 -19.22
CA SER A 141 1.39 4.29 -19.21
C SER A 141 1.65 5.02 -17.89
N ILE A 142 0.65 5.65 -17.28
CA ILE A 142 0.81 6.38 -16.01
C ILE A 142 1.05 5.38 -14.88
N ILE A 143 0.08 4.50 -14.65
CA ILE A 143 0.13 3.61 -13.48
C ILE A 143 1.28 2.59 -13.57
N ALA A 144 1.59 2.06 -14.77
CA ALA A 144 2.70 1.14 -14.94
C ALA A 144 4.04 1.80 -14.66
N SER A 145 4.24 3.07 -15.05
CA SER A 145 5.47 3.81 -14.75
C SER A 145 5.65 4.01 -13.24
N VAL A 146 4.59 4.44 -12.55
CA VAL A 146 4.64 4.67 -11.09
C VAL A 146 4.84 3.35 -10.32
N LYS A 147 4.16 2.29 -10.75
CA LYS A 147 4.33 0.96 -10.14
C LYS A 147 5.69 0.33 -10.46
N GLY A 148 6.27 0.62 -11.61
CA GLY A 148 7.66 0.28 -11.94
C GLY A 148 8.67 0.98 -11.03
N ALA A 149 8.41 2.24 -10.67
CA ALA A 149 9.21 2.94 -9.68
C ALA A 149 9.15 2.27 -8.29
N ILE A 150 7.99 1.71 -7.88
CA ILE A 150 7.87 0.92 -6.65
C ILE A 150 8.71 -0.37 -6.71
N GLU A 151 8.77 -1.04 -7.86
CA GLU A 151 9.63 -2.23 -8.03
C GLU A 151 11.12 -1.86 -7.88
N GLY A 152 11.56 -0.77 -8.51
CA GLY A 152 12.92 -0.26 -8.35
C GLY A 152 13.24 0.14 -6.90
N LEU A 153 12.32 0.84 -6.24
CA LEU A 153 12.43 1.18 -4.83
C LEU A 153 12.55 -0.07 -3.94
N THR A 154 11.77 -1.12 -4.25
CA THR A 154 11.80 -2.39 -3.51
C THR A 154 13.18 -3.03 -3.54
N VAL A 155 13.79 -3.12 -4.73
CA VAL A 155 15.12 -3.72 -4.91
C VAL A 155 16.18 -2.92 -4.16
N SER A 156 16.14 -1.58 -4.29
CA SER A 156 17.09 -0.69 -3.62
C SER A 156 17.00 -0.80 -2.09
N LEU A 157 15.78 -0.70 -1.54
CA LEU A 157 15.58 -0.77 -0.09
C LEU A 157 15.85 -2.17 0.48
N ALA A 158 15.61 -3.24 -0.29
CA ALA A 158 15.96 -4.59 0.12
C ALA A 158 17.48 -4.72 0.33
N ALA A 159 18.28 -4.14 -0.56
CA ALA A 159 19.73 -4.11 -0.42
C ALA A 159 20.20 -3.22 0.74
N GLU A 160 19.61 -2.01 0.86
CA GLU A 160 19.99 -1.02 1.88
C GLU A 160 19.67 -1.51 3.31
N PHE A 161 18.54 -2.19 3.49
CA PHE A 161 18.06 -2.59 4.81
C PHE A 161 18.48 -3.99 5.24
N ALA A 162 19.08 -4.77 4.36
CA ALA A 162 19.57 -6.12 4.71
C ALA A 162 20.67 -6.05 5.80
N PRO A 163 20.71 -6.98 6.75
CA PRO A 163 19.78 -8.08 6.97
C PRO A 163 18.62 -7.76 7.92
N ASN A 164 18.40 -6.47 8.24
CA ASN A 164 17.55 -6.05 9.35
C ASN A 164 16.06 -5.93 8.98
N ILE A 165 15.74 -5.52 7.74
CA ILE A 165 14.36 -5.40 7.27
C ILE A 165 14.25 -6.09 5.91
N ARG A 166 13.23 -6.90 5.74
CA ARG A 166 12.90 -7.51 4.44
C ARG A 166 11.94 -6.60 3.69
N VAL A 167 12.23 -6.35 2.41
CA VAL A 167 11.38 -5.50 1.56
C VAL A 167 10.93 -6.31 0.36
N ASN A 168 9.62 -6.36 0.11
CA ASN A 168 9.03 -7.13 -0.96
C ASN A 168 7.96 -6.32 -1.68
N CYS A 169 7.72 -6.68 -2.94
CA CYS A 169 6.66 -6.13 -3.75
C CYS A 169 5.81 -7.25 -4.35
N ILE A 170 4.49 -7.08 -4.35
CA ILE A 170 3.55 -7.98 -4.99
C ILE A 170 3.01 -7.28 -6.23
N ALA A 171 3.08 -7.94 -7.38
CA ALA A 171 2.54 -7.44 -8.66
C ALA A 171 1.26 -8.23 -9.03
N PRO A 172 0.09 -7.84 -8.52
CA PRO A 172 -1.15 -8.54 -8.84
C PRO A 172 -1.58 -8.28 -10.28
N SER A 173 -2.30 -9.23 -10.84
CA SER A 173 -3.13 -9.05 -12.03
C SER A 173 -4.47 -8.41 -11.64
N LEU A 174 -5.44 -8.40 -12.55
CA LEU A 174 -6.75 -7.81 -12.31
C LEU A 174 -7.44 -8.50 -11.13
N THR A 175 -7.57 -7.78 -10.04
CA THR A 175 -8.14 -8.26 -8.78
C THR A 175 -9.48 -7.61 -8.55
N LYS A 176 -10.50 -8.41 -8.19
CA LYS A 176 -11.83 -7.89 -7.83
C LYS A 176 -11.73 -6.90 -6.69
N SER A 177 -12.01 -5.64 -6.98
CA SER A 177 -11.90 -4.55 -6.03
C SER A 177 -12.70 -3.34 -6.50
N LYS A 178 -13.11 -2.47 -5.59
CA LYS A 178 -13.80 -1.22 -5.94
C LYS A 178 -13.03 -0.38 -6.96
N ILE A 179 -11.68 -0.40 -6.90
CA ILE A 179 -10.82 0.32 -7.85
C ILE A 179 -10.87 -0.32 -9.23
N ALA A 180 -11.02 -1.64 -9.33
CA ALA A 180 -11.07 -2.37 -10.59
C ALA A 180 -12.48 -2.45 -11.20
N ASP A 181 -13.54 -2.11 -10.45
CA ASP A 181 -14.92 -2.20 -10.94
C ASP A 181 -15.17 -1.50 -12.29
N PRO A 182 -14.62 -0.31 -12.58
CA PRO A 182 -14.78 0.33 -13.88
C PRO A 182 -14.18 -0.49 -15.05
N ILE A 183 -13.10 -1.23 -14.76
CA ILE A 183 -12.40 -2.08 -15.73
C ILE A 183 -13.18 -3.39 -15.91
N LEU A 184 -13.61 -4.01 -14.82
CA LEU A 184 -14.36 -5.28 -14.81
C LEU A 184 -15.73 -5.19 -15.46
N LYS A 185 -16.34 -4.00 -15.49
CA LYS A 185 -17.61 -3.77 -16.20
C LYS A 185 -17.46 -3.83 -17.73
N ASN A 186 -16.26 -3.70 -18.27
CA ASN A 186 -15.99 -3.86 -19.68
C ASN A 186 -15.62 -5.33 -19.97
N LYS A 187 -16.59 -6.13 -20.46
CA LYS A 187 -16.44 -7.57 -20.72
C LYS A 187 -15.22 -7.90 -21.60
N LEU A 188 -14.93 -7.08 -22.60
CA LEU A 188 -13.79 -7.30 -23.52
C LEU A 188 -12.43 -7.18 -22.80
N ILE A 189 -12.37 -6.38 -21.75
CA ILE A 189 -11.13 -6.24 -20.96
C ILE A 189 -11.07 -7.36 -19.90
N ALA A 190 -12.21 -7.74 -19.32
CA ALA A 190 -12.27 -8.77 -18.28
C ALA A 190 -11.99 -10.20 -18.82
N GLU A 191 -12.24 -10.45 -20.09
CA GLU A 191 -12.02 -11.75 -20.76
C GLU A 191 -10.60 -11.87 -21.35
N GLY A 192 -9.85 -10.77 -21.45
CA GLY A 192 -8.50 -10.72 -22.04
C GLY A 192 -7.36 -10.66 -21.01
N VAL A 193 -7.67 -10.79 -19.72
CA VAL A 193 -6.70 -10.69 -18.61
C VAL A 193 -6.62 -12.06 -17.83
#